data_83d73bf3bb81873f0a76baf72481d898
#
_entry.id   83d73bf3bb81873f0a76baf72481d898
#
_cell.length_a   1.000
_cell.length_b   1.000
_cell.length_c   1.000
_cell.angle_alpha   90.00
_cell.angle_beta   90.00
_cell.angle_gamma   90.00
#
_symmetry.space_group_name_H-M   'P 1'
#
loop_
_entity.id
_entity.type
_entity.pdbx_description
1 polymer ?
#
loop_
_entity_poly.entity_id
_entity_poly.type
_entity_poly.pdbx_seq_one_letter_code
_entity_poly.pdbx_strand_id
1 'polypeptide(L)'
;MIKAKDYIDIVLPNYNSSRYLKQTINSVIMQTYKKWQLIIIDDCSDNKTLNLLKKFHKHKKIKIYYQKKNYGAGFCRNLAMKKSKSPYIAFIDSDDIWNKNKLEKQINFMKKNHYSFSYTYYKTFGLKKRFITPPLRFDYKSFIKNTSIGTSTIMVERKKLKNRKFTNSKICEDYYFKCKLLKRVNFAFCL
;
A
#
# COMPACT_ATOMS: atom_id res chain seq x y z
N MET A 1 -5.96 10.11 -19.69
CA MET A 1 -5.13 9.04 -20.27
C MET A 1 -5.26 7.78 -19.41
N ILE A 2 -5.63 6.65 -20.00
CA ILE A 2 -5.58 5.32 -19.34
C ILE A 2 -4.10 4.93 -19.27
N LYS A 3 -3.56 4.74 -18.07
CA LYS A 3 -2.18 4.28 -17.90
C LYS A 3 -2.01 2.88 -18.47
N ALA A 4 -0.83 2.61 -19.05
CA ALA A 4 -0.49 1.33 -19.67
C ALA A 4 -0.85 0.11 -18.79
N LYS A 5 -1.19 -1.00 -19.44
CA LYS A 5 -1.77 -2.25 -18.90
C LYS A 5 -1.14 -2.79 -17.59
N ASP A 6 0.11 -2.44 -17.28
CA ASP A 6 0.88 -2.99 -16.17
C ASP A 6 1.33 -1.91 -15.15
N TYR A 7 0.72 -0.72 -15.16
CA TYR A 7 1.13 0.35 -14.24
C TYR A 7 0.58 0.11 -12.83
N ILE A 8 1.37 0.47 -11.81
CA ILE A 8 1.04 0.31 -10.40
C ILE A 8 0.97 1.69 -9.75
N ASP A 9 -0.17 2.04 -9.14
CA ASP A 9 -0.24 3.19 -8.24
C ASP A 9 0.02 2.70 -6.82
N ILE A 10 0.97 3.35 -6.14
CA ILE A 10 1.37 3.03 -4.78
C ILE A 10 0.72 4.05 -3.86
N VAL A 11 -0.02 3.59 -2.88
CA VAL A 11 -0.76 4.40 -1.91
C VAL A 11 0.05 4.49 -0.62
N LEU A 12 0.38 5.72 -0.19
CA LEU A 12 1.12 5.99 1.03
C LEU A 12 0.37 7.06 1.86
N PRO A 13 -0.32 6.67 2.94
CA PRO A 13 -0.80 7.61 3.96
C PRO A 13 0.38 8.08 4.81
N ASN A 14 0.42 9.37 5.14
CA ASN A 14 1.50 9.93 5.95
C ASN A 14 0.96 10.85 7.04
N TYR A 15 1.47 10.70 8.26
CA TYR A 15 1.25 11.63 9.37
C TYR A 15 2.44 11.60 10.33
N ASN A 16 3.09 12.75 10.52
CA ASN A 16 4.20 12.96 11.48
C ASN A 16 5.31 11.87 11.44
N SER A 17 5.64 11.35 10.25
CA SER A 17 6.57 10.22 10.10
C SER A 17 7.99 10.61 9.66
N SER A 18 8.43 11.84 9.93
CA SER A 18 9.75 12.35 9.50
C SER A 18 10.94 11.44 9.80
N ARG A 19 10.83 10.59 10.83
CA ARG A 19 11.87 9.62 11.22
C ARG A 19 12.12 8.53 10.17
N TYR A 20 11.05 8.02 9.52
CA TYR A 20 11.11 6.85 8.64
C TYR A 20 10.79 7.16 7.18
N LEU A 21 9.99 8.19 6.92
CA LEU A 21 9.41 8.53 5.64
C LEU A 21 10.44 8.61 4.49
N LYS A 22 11.64 9.16 4.75
CA LYS A 22 12.72 9.22 3.74
C LYS A 22 13.13 7.82 3.28
N GLN A 23 13.30 6.90 4.22
CA GLN A 23 13.69 5.51 3.91
C GLN A 23 12.57 4.80 3.15
N THR A 24 11.32 4.99 3.57
CA THR A 24 10.12 4.45 2.91
C THR A 24 10.06 4.92 1.45
N ILE A 25 10.11 6.24 1.19
CA ILE A 25 10.05 6.79 -0.18
C ILE A 25 11.23 6.29 -1.03
N ASN A 26 12.43 6.27 -0.48
CA ASN A 26 13.61 5.77 -1.18
C ASN A 26 13.47 4.29 -1.55
N SER A 27 12.86 3.46 -0.70
CA SER A 27 12.61 2.05 -1.01
C SER A 27 11.69 1.84 -2.20
N VAL A 28 10.76 2.78 -2.42
CA VAL A 28 9.90 2.83 -3.61
C VAL A 28 10.66 3.32 -4.84
N ILE A 29 11.48 4.36 -4.71
CA ILE A 29 12.29 4.89 -5.82
C ILE A 29 13.28 3.83 -6.34
N MET A 30 13.85 3.04 -5.44
CA MET A 30 14.82 1.99 -5.76
C MET A 30 14.20 0.71 -6.34
N GLN A 31 12.86 0.62 -6.50
CA GLN A 31 12.24 -0.56 -7.10
C GLN A 31 12.80 -0.85 -8.50
N THR A 32 13.09 -2.13 -8.79
CA THR A 32 13.53 -2.61 -10.12
C THR A 32 12.44 -2.41 -11.16
N TYR A 33 11.20 -2.67 -10.82
CA TYR A 33 10.04 -2.38 -11.65
C TYR A 33 9.81 -0.88 -11.81
N LYS A 34 9.79 -0.36 -13.05
CA LYS A 34 9.78 1.09 -13.31
C LYS A 34 8.40 1.68 -13.66
N LYS A 35 7.36 0.86 -13.86
CA LYS A 35 6.01 1.33 -14.22
C LYS A 35 5.16 1.58 -12.97
N TRP A 36 5.52 2.57 -12.17
CA TRP A 36 4.78 2.94 -10.96
C TRP A 36 4.64 4.45 -10.80
N GLN A 37 3.65 4.85 -9.99
CA GLN A 37 3.49 6.19 -9.45
C GLN A 37 3.21 6.07 -7.95
N LEU A 38 3.88 6.89 -7.13
CA LEU A 38 3.63 7.00 -5.70
C LEU A 38 2.67 8.15 -5.44
N ILE A 39 1.57 7.86 -4.73
CA ILE A 39 0.55 8.83 -4.33
C ILE A 39 0.61 8.93 -2.80
N ILE A 40 1.15 10.04 -2.32
CA ILE A 40 1.28 10.35 -0.89
C ILE A 40 0.13 11.26 -0.49
N ILE A 41 -0.60 10.90 0.55
CA ILE A 41 -1.57 11.78 1.20
C ILE A 41 -1.02 12.12 2.57
N ASP A 42 -0.61 13.36 2.74
CA ASP A 42 -0.17 13.91 4.02
C ASP A 42 -1.36 14.38 4.83
N ASP A 43 -1.51 13.85 6.02
CA ASP A 43 -2.68 14.02 6.88
C ASP A 43 -2.49 15.12 7.92
N CYS A 44 -2.05 16.32 7.47
CA CYS A 44 -1.78 17.46 8.32
C CYS A 44 -0.59 17.23 9.27
N SER A 45 0.56 16.89 8.70
CA SER A 45 1.81 16.67 9.46
C SER A 45 2.48 17.95 9.94
N ASP A 46 3.41 17.76 10.89
CA ASP A 46 4.30 18.79 11.40
C ASP A 46 5.26 19.36 10.32
N ASN A 47 5.87 20.52 10.64
CA ASN A 47 6.78 21.21 9.73
C ASN A 47 8.02 20.35 9.36
N LYS A 48 8.49 19.49 10.27
CA LYS A 48 9.62 18.60 10.01
C LYS A 48 9.30 17.60 8.91
N THR A 49 8.13 16.98 8.98
CA THR A 49 7.63 16.05 7.95
C THR A 49 7.34 16.77 6.64
N LEU A 50 6.69 17.96 6.70
CA LEU A 50 6.39 18.76 5.49
C LEU A 50 7.68 19.18 4.76
N ASN A 51 8.71 19.61 5.47
CA ASN A 51 10.01 19.99 4.89
C ASN A 51 10.72 18.78 4.25
N LEU A 52 10.54 17.59 4.80
CA LEU A 52 11.02 16.37 4.18
C LEU A 52 10.29 16.05 2.87
N LEU A 53 8.95 16.15 2.86
CA LEU A 53 8.12 15.90 1.68
C LEU A 53 8.43 16.87 0.53
N LYS A 54 8.74 18.15 0.84
CA LYS A 54 9.12 19.17 -0.18
C LYS A 54 10.31 18.71 -1.04
N LYS A 55 11.24 17.92 -0.50
CA LYS A 55 12.40 17.40 -1.24
C LYS A 55 12.02 16.45 -2.39
N PHE A 56 10.82 15.87 -2.33
CA PHE A 56 10.33 14.92 -3.33
C PHE A 56 9.36 15.54 -4.35
N HIS A 57 9.00 16.83 -4.24
CA HIS A 57 8.05 17.50 -5.15
C HIS A 57 8.48 17.46 -6.62
N LYS A 58 9.79 17.55 -6.89
CA LYS A 58 10.34 17.55 -8.25
C LYS A 58 10.38 16.15 -8.88
N HIS A 59 10.10 15.09 -8.12
CA HIS A 59 10.18 13.72 -8.63
C HIS A 59 8.96 13.37 -9.48
N LYS A 60 9.15 13.17 -10.79
CA LYS A 60 8.06 13.01 -11.80
C LYS A 60 7.04 11.91 -11.49
N LYS A 61 7.44 10.86 -10.73
CA LYS A 61 6.58 9.72 -10.36
C LYS A 61 5.94 9.84 -8.97
N ILE A 62 6.18 10.93 -8.24
CA ILE A 62 5.62 11.14 -6.90
C ILE A 62 4.58 12.27 -6.96
N LYS A 63 3.41 11.99 -6.44
CA LYS A 63 2.32 12.98 -6.28
C LYS A 63 2.02 13.11 -4.80
N ILE A 64 2.10 14.33 -4.27
CA ILE A 64 1.88 14.62 -2.85
C ILE A 64 0.64 15.51 -2.74
N TYR A 65 -0.25 15.14 -1.83
CA TYR A 65 -1.47 15.88 -1.52
C TYR A 65 -1.53 16.13 -0.01
N TYR A 66 -1.78 17.36 0.39
CA TYR A 66 -1.81 17.80 1.77
C TYR A 66 -3.24 17.98 2.25
N GLN A 67 -3.54 17.49 3.46
CA GLN A 67 -4.82 17.71 4.12
C GLN A 67 -4.73 18.90 5.08
N LYS A 68 -5.86 19.60 5.28
CA LYS A 68 -5.94 20.75 6.19
C LYS A 68 -6.11 20.34 7.66
N LYS A 69 -6.53 19.10 7.93
CA LYS A 69 -6.67 18.49 9.26
C LYS A 69 -6.43 17.00 9.19
N ASN A 70 -6.20 16.37 10.34
CA ASN A 70 -6.02 14.93 10.44
C ASN A 70 -7.35 14.20 10.30
N TYR A 71 -7.46 13.32 9.31
CA TYR A 71 -8.64 12.48 9.02
C TYR A 71 -8.39 10.99 9.27
N GLY A 72 -7.14 10.58 9.54
CA GLY A 72 -6.72 9.21 9.75
C GLY A 72 -6.29 8.46 8.48
N ALA A 73 -5.52 7.39 8.70
CA ALA A 73 -4.88 6.61 7.63
C ALA A 73 -5.88 6.00 6.65
N GLY A 74 -7.04 5.53 7.13
CA GLY A 74 -8.10 4.96 6.29
C GLY A 74 -8.65 5.97 5.28
N PHE A 75 -8.91 7.21 5.72
CA PHE A 75 -9.32 8.31 4.84
C PHE A 75 -8.25 8.61 3.79
N CYS A 76 -6.99 8.72 4.20
CA CYS A 76 -5.87 9.02 3.31
C CYS A 76 -5.68 7.93 2.25
N ARG A 77 -5.78 6.65 2.63
CA ARG A 77 -5.74 5.54 1.67
C ARG A 77 -6.91 5.60 0.69
N ASN A 78 -8.13 5.92 1.15
CA ASN A 78 -9.30 6.10 0.28
C ASN A 78 -9.11 7.24 -0.71
N LEU A 79 -8.59 8.38 -0.27
CA LEU A 79 -8.32 9.52 -1.13
C LEU A 79 -7.26 9.20 -2.18
N ALA A 80 -6.17 8.51 -1.80
CA ALA A 80 -5.15 8.06 -2.73
C ALA A 80 -5.71 7.06 -3.76
N MET A 81 -6.54 6.10 -3.33
CA MET A 81 -7.23 5.18 -4.24
C MET A 81 -8.17 5.92 -5.22
N LYS A 82 -8.87 6.97 -4.78
CA LYS A 82 -9.71 7.82 -5.65
C LYS A 82 -8.88 8.54 -6.72
N LYS A 83 -7.66 8.97 -6.37
CA LYS A 83 -6.73 9.61 -7.30
C LYS A 83 -5.99 8.62 -8.22
N SER A 84 -6.01 7.34 -7.88
CA SER A 84 -5.38 6.26 -8.64
C SER A 84 -6.09 6.01 -9.97
N LYS A 85 -5.30 5.80 -11.05
CA LYS A 85 -5.78 5.49 -12.40
C LYS A 85 -5.18 4.21 -12.97
N SER A 86 -4.17 3.65 -12.33
CA SER A 86 -3.47 2.44 -12.78
C SER A 86 -4.31 1.18 -12.56
N PRO A 87 -4.08 0.10 -13.34
CA PRO A 87 -4.81 -1.15 -13.18
C PRO A 87 -4.48 -1.89 -11.87
N TYR A 88 -3.32 -1.65 -11.29
CA TYR A 88 -2.91 -2.24 -10.02
C TYR A 88 -2.68 -1.17 -8.95
N ILE A 89 -3.01 -1.50 -7.71
CA ILE A 89 -2.75 -0.68 -6.52
C ILE A 89 -1.95 -1.50 -5.52
N ALA A 90 -0.85 -0.92 -5.03
CA ALA A 90 -0.09 -1.43 -3.90
C ALA A 90 -0.15 -0.43 -2.74
N PHE A 91 -0.01 -0.91 -1.51
CA PHE A 91 -0.05 -0.09 -0.30
C PHE A 91 1.29 -0.16 0.42
N ILE A 92 1.72 0.97 0.98
CA ILE A 92 2.89 1.06 1.86
C ILE A 92 2.61 2.08 2.96
N ASP A 93 2.88 1.74 4.20
CA ASP A 93 2.79 2.66 5.33
C ASP A 93 4.08 3.49 5.45
N SER A 94 3.99 4.68 6.03
CA SER A 94 5.07 5.68 6.00
C SER A 94 6.30 5.33 6.85
N ASP A 95 6.28 4.22 7.55
CA ASP A 95 7.33 3.66 8.40
C ASP A 95 7.81 2.27 7.95
N ASP A 96 7.31 1.76 6.79
CA ASP A 96 7.70 0.49 6.22
C ASP A 96 8.72 0.64 5.07
N ILE A 97 9.48 -0.42 4.82
CA ILE A 97 10.52 -0.47 3.78
C ILE A 97 10.29 -1.68 2.88
N TRP A 98 10.29 -1.45 1.57
CA TRP A 98 10.19 -2.52 0.59
C TRP A 98 11.56 -3.02 0.12
N ASN A 99 11.65 -4.34 -0.10
CA ASN A 99 12.76 -4.92 -0.85
C ASN A 99 12.73 -4.40 -2.30
N LYS A 100 13.91 -4.14 -2.89
CA LYS A 100 14.05 -3.56 -4.24
C LYS A 100 13.31 -4.31 -5.35
N ASN A 101 13.09 -5.61 -5.21
CA ASN A 101 12.45 -6.46 -6.22
C ASN A 101 10.94 -6.70 -5.93
N LYS A 102 10.38 -6.08 -4.89
CA LYS A 102 9.02 -6.40 -4.42
C LYS A 102 7.97 -6.20 -5.50
N LEU A 103 7.93 -5.05 -6.14
CA LEU A 103 6.92 -4.76 -7.16
C LEU A 103 7.04 -5.69 -8.38
N GLU A 104 8.26 -5.93 -8.84
CA GLU A 104 8.51 -6.79 -10.00
C GLU A 104 8.09 -8.24 -9.75
N LYS A 105 8.53 -8.82 -8.64
CA LYS A 105 8.14 -10.18 -8.26
C LYS A 105 6.64 -10.31 -8.12
N GLN A 106 6.01 -9.37 -7.41
CA GLN A 106 4.59 -9.46 -7.08
C GLN A 106 3.69 -9.24 -8.31
N ILE A 107 4.01 -8.29 -9.20
CA ILE A 107 3.22 -8.10 -10.43
C ILE A 107 3.35 -9.30 -11.38
N ASN A 108 4.57 -9.86 -11.52
CA ASN A 108 4.79 -11.05 -12.34
C ASN A 108 4.06 -12.27 -11.79
N PHE A 109 4.09 -12.47 -10.46
CA PHE A 109 3.33 -13.52 -9.78
C PHE A 109 1.83 -13.40 -10.03
N MET A 110 1.25 -12.19 -9.88
CA MET A 110 -0.17 -11.96 -10.13
C MET A 110 -0.54 -12.22 -11.58
N LYS A 111 0.28 -11.77 -12.54
CA LYS A 111 0.02 -11.95 -13.98
C LYS A 111 0.14 -13.40 -14.41
N LYS A 112 1.21 -14.09 -14.00
CA LYS A 112 1.44 -15.50 -14.35
C LYS A 112 0.28 -16.41 -13.91
N ASN A 113 -0.28 -16.14 -12.72
CA ASN A 113 -1.30 -16.99 -12.12
C ASN A 113 -2.73 -16.42 -12.23
N HIS A 114 -2.91 -15.29 -12.93
CA HIS A 114 -4.21 -14.60 -13.06
C HIS A 114 -4.83 -14.19 -11.71
N TYR A 115 -3.99 -13.85 -10.71
CA TYR A 115 -4.45 -13.46 -9.39
C TYR A 115 -4.81 -11.98 -9.33
N SER A 116 -5.94 -11.67 -8.70
CA SER A 116 -6.44 -10.31 -8.53
C SER A 116 -6.00 -9.64 -7.23
N PHE A 117 -5.54 -10.44 -6.25
CA PHE A 117 -5.09 -9.98 -4.95
C PHE A 117 -3.93 -10.84 -4.46
N SER A 118 -2.81 -10.21 -4.15
CA SER A 118 -1.64 -10.87 -3.58
C SER A 118 -1.08 -10.10 -2.39
N TYR A 119 -0.33 -10.80 -1.55
CA TYR A 119 0.45 -10.28 -0.43
C TYR A 119 1.80 -11.01 -0.38
N THR A 120 2.71 -10.56 0.49
CA THR A 120 4.04 -11.15 0.63
C THR A 120 4.33 -11.50 2.09
N TYR A 121 5.32 -12.34 2.31
CA TYR A 121 6.02 -12.42 3.58
C TYR A 121 6.58 -11.05 3.96
N TYR A 122 6.79 -10.84 5.25
CA TYR A 122 7.43 -9.63 5.74
C TYR A 122 8.23 -9.88 7.02
N LYS A 123 9.13 -8.96 7.31
CA LYS A 123 9.94 -8.96 8.51
C LYS A 123 9.67 -7.69 9.30
N THR A 124 9.40 -7.81 10.59
CA THR A 124 9.35 -6.66 11.48
C THR A 124 10.77 -6.22 11.83
N PHE A 125 10.98 -4.92 12.05
CA PHE A 125 12.22 -4.35 12.54
C PHE A 125 11.93 -3.41 13.72
N GLY A 126 12.96 -3.01 14.46
CA GLY A 126 12.84 -2.29 15.72
C GLY A 126 13.14 -3.20 16.92
N LEU A 127 12.36 -3.07 18.01
CA LEU A 127 12.62 -3.79 19.27
C LEU A 127 12.50 -5.33 19.15
N LYS A 128 11.57 -5.80 18.33
CA LYS A 128 11.37 -7.24 18.09
C LYS A 128 11.47 -7.55 16.60
N LYS A 129 12.52 -8.25 16.21
CA LYS A 129 12.70 -8.73 14.84
C LYS A 129 11.99 -10.09 14.69
N ARG A 130 10.91 -10.13 13.90
CA ARG A 130 10.18 -11.37 13.59
C ARG A 130 10.05 -11.51 12.09
N PHE A 131 10.17 -12.74 11.60
CA PHE A 131 9.81 -13.10 10.24
C PHE A 131 8.37 -13.63 10.26
N ILE A 132 7.48 -12.99 9.51
CA ILE A 132 6.07 -13.35 9.45
C ILE A 132 5.84 -14.06 8.12
N THR A 133 5.42 -15.31 8.20
CA THR A 133 5.09 -16.19 7.07
C THR A 133 3.59 -16.45 7.05
N PRO A 134 2.79 -15.58 6.45
CA PRO A 134 1.37 -15.84 6.30
C PRO A 134 1.13 -17.12 5.47
N PRO A 135 -0.03 -17.80 5.63
CA PRO A 135 -0.44 -18.87 4.75
C PRO A 135 -0.32 -18.51 3.27
N LEU A 136 -0.08 -19.52 2.41
CA LEU A 136 0.06 -19.33 0.96
C LEU A 136 -1.21 -18.77 0.31
N ARG A 137 -2.36 -18.98 0.94
CA ARG A 137 -3.67 -18.52 0.46
C ARG A 137 -4.58 -18.16 1.63
N PHE A 138 -5.32 -17.08 1.48
CA PHE A 138 -6.46 -16.73 2.32
C PHE A 138 -7.74 -16.63 1.52
N ASP A 139 -8.80 -17.18 2.05
CA ASP A 139 -10.19 -16.76 1.81
C ASP A 139 -10.68 -15.89 2.97
N TYR A 140 -11.93 -15.47 2.93
CA TYR A 140 -12.52 -14.66 3.99
C TYR A 140 -12.55 -15.41 5.33
N LYS A 141 -12.95 -16.71 5.34
CA LYS A 141 -13.10 -17.50 6.57
C LYS A 141 -11.76 -17.77 7.26
N SER A 142 -10.73 -18.09 6.50
CA SER A 142 -9.37 -18.31 7.04
C SER A 142 -8.73 -17.00 7.50
N PHE A 143 -8.97 -15.87 6.79
CA PHE A 143 -8.43 -14.56 7.16
C PHE A 143 -8.97 -14.04 8.49
N ILE A 144 -10.26 -14.21 8.81
CA ILE A 144 -10.81 -13.77 10.11
C ILE A 144 -10.22 -14.53 11.31
N LYS A 145 -9.68 -15.74 11.10
CA LYS A 145 -8.99 -16.55 12.12
C LYS A 145 -7.50 -16.24 12.22
N ASN A 146 -6.90 -15.74 11.14
CA ASN A 146 -5.48 -15.42 11.07
C ASN A 146 -5.28 -14.15 10.23
N THR A 147 -5.03 -13.02 10.87
CA THR A 147 -4.97 -11.68 10.25
C THR A 147 -3.56 -11.27 9.81
N SER A 148 -2.69 -12.23 9.47
CA SER A 148 -1.27 -11.98 9.19
C SER A 148 -0.95 -11.28 7.86
N ILE A 149 -1.94 -10.82 7.09
CA ILE A 149 -1.70 -9.97 5.91
C ILE A 149 -1.37 -8.55 6.37
N GLY A 150 -0.11 -8.14 6.28
CA GLY A 150 0.31 -6.76 6.51
C GLY A 150 -0.14 -5.83 5.37
N THR A 151 -0.60 -4.62 5.68
CA THR A 151 -1.12 -3.67 4.67
C THR A 151 -0.05 -3.30 3.64
N SER A 152 1.19 -3.08 4.06
CA SER A 152 2.32 -2.77 3.18
C SER A 152 2.77 -3.93 2.28
N THR A 153 2.21 -5.12 2.47
CA THR A 153 2.51 -6.29 1.63
C THR A 153 1.56 -6.45 0.44
N ILE A 154 0.43 -5.75 0.45
CA ILE A 154 -0.69 -5.95 -0.47
C ILE A 154 -0.41 -5.35 -1.86
N MET A 155 -0.82 -6.09 -2.90
CA MET A 155 -1.10 -5.60 -4.25
C MET A 155 -2.42 -6.16 -4.74
N VAL A 156 -3.24 -5.31 -5.39
CA VAL A 156 -4.58 -5.69 -5.84
C VAL A 156 -4.93 -5.06 -7.19
N GLU A 157 -5.70 -5.75 -8.02
CA GLU A 157 -6.29 -5.18 -9.23
C GLU A 157 -7.30 -4.09 -8.85
N ARG A 158 -7.13 -2.87 -9.39
CA ARG A 158 -8.00 -1.73 -9.09
C ARG A 158 -9.49 -2.01 -9.36
N LYS A 159 -9.81 -2.80 -10.41
CA LYS A 159 -11.20 -3.19 -10.72
C LYS A 159 -11.90 -3.95 -9.57
N LYS A 160 -11.13 -4.64 -8.71
CA LYS A 160 -11.66 -5.35 -7.54
C LYS A 160 -11.94 -4.43 -6.34
N LEU A 161 -11.39 -3.21 -6.37
CA LEU A 161 -11.58 -2.18 -5.33
C LEU A 161 -12.88 -1.38 -5.47
N LYS A 162 -13.64 -1.53 -6.58
CA LYS A 162 -14.88 -0.80 -6.81
C LYS A 162 -15.81 -0.92 -5.58
N ASN A 163 -16.15 0.24 -4.99
CA ASN A 163 -16.97 0.36 -3.76
C ASN A 163 -16.36 -0.30 -2.50
N ARG A 164 -15.08 -0.66 -2.49
CA ARG A 164 -14.36 -1.17 -1.31
C ARG A 164 -13.48 -0.06 -0.76
N LYS A 165 -13.81 0.41 0.43
CA LYS A 165 -13.10 1.52 1.09
C LYS A 165 -12.65 1.07 2.48
N PHE A 166 -11.56 1.65 2.96
CA PHE A 166 -11.21 1.63 4.37
C PHE A 166 -12.32 2.30 5.16
N THR A 167 -12.60 1.81 6.34
CA THR A 167 -13.57 2.46 7.25
C THR A 167 -12.95 3.72 7.85
N ASN A 168 -13.80 4.61 8.37
CA ASN A 168 -13.34 5.78 9.12
C ASN A 168 -13.03 5.43 10.59
N SER A 169 -12.96 4.15 10.94
CA SER A 169 -12.58 3.69 12.27
C SER A 169 -11.10 4.08 12.52
N LYS A 170 -10.81 4.54 13.73
CA LYS A 170 -9.43 4.79 14.18
C LYS A 170 -8.65 3.50 14.44
N ILE A 171 -9.34 2.37 14.55
CA ILE A 171 -8.77 1.07 14.90
C ILE A 171 -9.23 0.05 13.86
N CYS A 172 -8.29 -0.80 13.38
CA CYS A 172 -8.56 -1.93 12.50
C CYS A 172 -9.22 -1.60 11.15
N GLU A 173 -9.09 -0.36 10.64
CA GLU A 173 -9.65 0.06 9.35
C GLU A 173 -9.13 -0.80 8.19
N ASP A 174 -7.89 -1.27 8.29
CA ASP A 174 -7.23 -2.14 7.32
C ASP A 174 -7.73 -3.60 7.40
N TYR A 175 -8.07 -4.09 8.60
CA TYR A 175 -8.70 -5.39 8.78
C TYR A 175 -10.05 -5.45 8.06
N TYR A 176 -10.93 -4.47 8.32
CA TYR A 176 -12.24 -4.40 7.66
C TYR A 176 -12.13 -4.26 6.14
N PHE A 177 -11.15 -3.50 5.66
CA PHE A 177 -10.88 -3.37 4.22
C PHE A 177 -10.50 -4.72 3.61
N LYS A 178 -9.58 -5.46 4.22
CA LYS A 178 -9.15 -6.80 3.77
C LYS A 178 -10.31 -7.80 3.78
N CYS A 179 -11.16 -7.76 4.81
CA CYS A 179 -12.40 -8.56 4.87
C CYS A 179 -13.33 -8.27 3.70
N LYS A 180 -13.62 -6.99 3.41
CA LYS A 180 -14.46 -6.57 2.28
C LYS A 180 -13.86 -6.98 0.94
N LEU A 181 -12.55 -6.93 0.82
CA LEU A 181 -11.85 -7.30 -0.40
C LEU A 181 -11.89 -8.82 -0.63
N LEU A 182 -11.62 -9.63 0.40
CA LEU A 182 -11.67 -11.10 0.33
C LEU A 182 -13.06 -11.64 -0.03
N LYS A 183 -14.12 -11.00 0.48
CA LYS A 183 -15.51 -11.32 0.04
C LYS A 183 -15.75 -11.03 -1.45
N ARG A 184 -14.93 -10.18 -2.09
CA ARG A 184 -15.05 -9.82 -3.51
C ARG A 184 -14.20 -10.68 -4.44
N VAL A 185 -13.00 -11.04 -4.00
CA VAL A 185 -12.02 -11.75 -4.85
C VAL A 185 -11.95 -13.24 -4.59
N ASN A 186 -12.67 -13.74 -3.57
CA ASN A 186 -12.66 -15.10 -3.04
C ASN A 186 -11.35 -15.50 -2.38
N PHE A 187 -10.20 -15.24 -3.01
CA PHE A 187 -8.88 -15.60 -2.49
C PHE A 187 -7.86 -14.47 -2.65
N ALA A 188 -6.94 -14.40 -1.67
CA ALA A 188 -5.67 -13.70 -1.76
C ALA A 188 -4.53 -14.72 -1.70
N PHE A 189 -3.44 -14.46 -2.41
CA PHE A 189 -2.32 -15.39 -2.55
C PHE A 189 -1.01 -14.77 -2.10
N CYS A 190 -0.20 -15.55 -1.38
CA CYS A 190 1.13 -15.17 -0.92
C CYS A 190 2.19 -15.44 -2.00
N LEU A 191 3.11 -14.48 -2.15
CA LEU A 191 4.34 -14.61 -2.90
C LEU A 191 5.50 -14.84 -1.94
#